data_d41e0729c5aeb750aca7ac11b399aafd
#
_entry.id   d41e0729c5aeb750aca7ac11b399aafd
#
_cell.length_a   1.000
_cell.length_b   1.000
_cell.length_c   1.000
_cell.angle_alpha   90.00
_cell.angle_beta   90.00
_cell.angle_gamma   90.00
#
_symmetry.space_group_name_H-M   'P 1'
#
loop_
_entity.id
_entity.type
_entity.pdbx_description
1 polymer ?
#
loop_
_entity_poly.entity_id
_entity_poly.type
_entity_poly.pdbx_seq_one_letter_code
_entity_poly.pdbx_strand_id
1 'polypeptide(L)'
;MNPHFRLLCLSLGLGAFIGTSVAWGAFAQLDRPDATAGYLARLLINEVPFPGERGYESEANSQAAMLEILWVLHARIHLIPNGYRQTQVAGVQSKDIIDVITGAGGRRQCEGFFRDASGRFVTAPRVQERIDNLLSIANGGSKPGRFAAMLNYAQGLAQAYVKEGMPGADRYAGLKQVGPVTVTGHAYSWMTDLDAFHPGGNFVTIPDTDDGSLGGNRFFTLRKVPK
;
A
#
# COMPACT_ATOMS: atom_id res chain seq x y z
N MET A 1 -8.85 56.20 31.77
CA MET A 1 -9.37 55.49 30.60
C MET A 1 -8.44 54.33 30.30
N ASN A 2 -8.80 53.08 30.65
CA ASN A 2 -8.01 51.88 30.45
C ASN A 2 -8.50 51.13 29.20
N PRO A 3 -7.61 50.71 28.27
CA PRO A 3 -7.98 49.68 27.29
C PRO A 3 -7.57 48.30 27.81
N HIS A 4 -8.54 47.40 27.91
CA HIS A 4 -8.36 46.00 28.23
C HIS A 4 -7.60 45.24 27.12
N PHE A 5 -6.43 44.74 27.45
CA PHE A 5 -5.72 43.74 26.65
C PHE A 5 -6.37 42.37 26.89
N ARG A 6 -7.06 41.84 25.90
CA ARG A 6 -7.49 40.43 25.88
C ARG A 6 -6.34 39.56 25.35
N LEU A 7 -5.77 38.78 26.23
CA LEU A 7 -4.83 37.72 25.90
C LEU A 7 -5.59 36.57 25.22
N LEU A 8 -5.31 36.33 23.95
CA LEU A 8 -5.81 35.18 23.21
C LEU A 8 -4.84 34.01 23.45
N CYS A 9 -5.24 33.04 24.30
CA CYS A 9 -4.50 31.80 24.46
C CYS A 9 -4.70 30.93 23.20
N LEU A 10 -3.70 30.90 22.35
CA LEU A 10 -3.58 29.85 21.31
C LEU A 10 -3.18 28.55 22.00
N SER A 11 -4.11 27.64 22.13
CA SER A 11 -3.84 26.25 22.48
C SER A 11 -3.26 25.56 21.26
N LEU A 12 -1.93 25.43 21.23
CA LEU A 12 -1.23 24.51 20.33
C LEU A 12 -1.58 23.09 20.73
N GLY A 13 -2.50 22.48 20.00
CA GLY A 13 -2.76 21.05 20.06
C GLY A 13 -1.53 20.29 19.58
N LEU A 14 -0.75 19.77 20.53
CA LEU A 14 0.29 18.79 20.26
C LEU A 14 -0.40 17.51 19.80
N GLY A 15 -0.54 17.32 18.50
CA GLY A 15 -0.91 16.03 17.91
C GLY A 15 0.16 15.02 18.28
N ALA A 16 -0.16 14.12 19.19
CA ALA A 16 0.69 12.97 19.47
C ALA A 16 0.80 12.11 18.20
N PHE A 17 1.90 12.28 17.48
CA PHE A 17 2.36 11.26 16.55
C PHE A 17 2.64 10.00 17.38
N ILE A 18 1.71 9.06 17.36
CA ILE A 18 1.99 7.70 17.79
C ILE A 18 2.93 7.13 16.71
N GLY A 19 4.20 7.49 16.81
CA GLY A 19 5.25 6.80 16.09
C GLY A 19 5.27 5.37 16.61
N THR A 20 4.75 4.44 15.84
CA THR A 20 5.11 3.03 15.99
C THR A 20 6.61 2.98 15.83
N SER A 21 7.32 2.92 16.96
CA SER A 21 8.76 2.66 16.96
C SER A 21 8.95 1.28 16.34
N VAL A 22 9.18 1.24 15.03
CA VAL A 22 9.71 0.05 14.37
C VAL A 22 11.01 -0.24 15.09
N ALA A 23 11.04 -1.34 15.80
CA ALA A 23 12.22 -1.76 16.57
C ALA A 23 13.36 -2.01 15.58
N TRP A 24 14.18 -0.98 15.37
CA TRP A 24 15.42 -1.07 14.62
C TRP A 24 16.32 -2.05 15.38
N GLY A 25 16.40 -3.28 14.92
CA GLY A 25 17.29 -4.26 15.52
C GLY A 25 16.75 -5.68 15.69
N ALA A 26 15.57 -6.00 15.21
CA ALA A 26 15.07 -7.37 15.19
C ALA A 26 15.34 -8.05 13.84
N PHE A 27 15.68 -9.34 13.88
CA PHE A 27 15.69 -10.19 12.69
C PHE A 27 14.30 -10.22 12.03
N ALA A 28 14.26 -10.40 10.72
CA ALA A 28 13.01 -10.40 9.99
C ALA A 28 12.16 -11.64 10.34
N GLN A 29 10.91 -11.38 10.73
CA GLN A 29 9.90 -12.41 10.96
C GLN A 29 8.61 -12.03 10.24
N LEU A 30 8.03 -12.99 9.50
CA LEU A 30 6.71 -12.85 8.88
C LEU A 30 5.75 -13.84 9.54
N ASP A 31 4.51 -13.39 9.72
CA ASP A 31 3.42 -14.28 10.12
C ASP A 31 3.23 -15.42 9.10
N ARG A 32 2.52 -16.44 9.51
CA ARG A 32 2.22 -17.59 8.63
C ARG A 32 1.57 -17.12 7.33
N PRO A 33 1.91 -17.76 6.19
CA PRO A 33 1.38 -17.36 4.87
C PRO A 33 -0.13 -17.58 4.73
N ASP A 34 -0.72 -18.42 5.57
CA ASP A 34 -2.17 -18.69 5.63
C ASP A 34 -2.91 -17.81 6.65
N ALA A 35 -2.22 -16.90 7.34
CA ALA A 35 -2.82 -15.83 8.14
C ALA A 35 -3.00 -14.57 7.30
N THR A 36 -4.11 -13.83 7.46
CA THR A 36 -4.41 -12.62 6.70
C THR A 36 -3.26 -11.61 6.74
N ALA A 37 -2.71 -11.33 7.93
CA ALA A 37 -1.58 -10.40 8.05
C ALA A 37 -0.32 -10.92 7.35
N GLY A 38 0.00 -12.21 7.49
CA GLY A 38 1.15 -12.81 6.83
C GLY A 38 1.03 -12.84 5.30
N TYR A 39 -0.17 -13.05 4.77
CA TYR A 39 -0.46 -13.00 3.34
C TYR A 39 -0.34 -11.58 2.79
N LEU A 40 -0.95 -10.61 3.49
CA LEU A 40 -0.89 -9.20 3.14
C LEU A 40 0.55 -8.66 3.19
N ALA A 41 1.34 -9.01 4.22
CA ALA A 41 2.75 -8.64 4.30
C ALA A 41 3.54 -9.14 3.08
N ARG A 42 3.31 -10.40 2.65
CA ARG A 42 3.95 -10.97 1.45
C ARG A 42 3.56 -10.22 0.18
N LEU A 43 2.31 -9.77 0.07
CA LEU A 43 1.90 -8.91 -1.03
C LEU A 43 2.69 -7.60 -1.02
N LEU A 44 2.71 -6.87 0.08
CA LEU A 44 3.42 -5.60 0.18
C LEU A 44 4.91 -5.74 -0.15
N ILE A 45 5.55 -6.82 0.33
CA ILE A 45 6.94 -7.16 0.00
C ILE A 45 7.11 -7.45 -1.50
N ASN A 46 6.18 -8.20 -2.10
CA ASN A 46 6.29 -8.57 -3.50
C ASN A 46 6.12 -7.39 -4.47
N GLU A 47 5.34 -6.41 -4.07
CA GLU A 47 4.96 -5.27 -4.92
C GLU A 47 5.95 -4.11 -4.88
N VAL A 48 7.01 -4.16 -4.05
CA VAL A 48 8.02 -3.10 -3.99
C VAL A 48 9.43 -3.63 -4.21
N PRO A 49 10.35 -2.82 -4.77
CA PRO A 49 11.72 -3.22 -4.93
C PRO A 49 12.49 -3.16 -3.61
N PHE A 50 13.42 -4.08 -3.46
CA PHE A 50 14.41 -4.14 -2.39
C PHE A 50 15.79 -3.68 -2.86
N PRO A 51 16.75 -3.41 -1.94
CA PRO A 51 18.09 -2.97 -2.31
C PRO A 51 18.76 -3.89 -3.34
N GLY A 52 19.18 -3.31 -4.47
CA GLY A 52 19.77 -4.03 -5.61
C GLY A 52 18.78 -4.47 -6.67
N GLU A 53 17.48 -4.37 -6.44
CA GLU A 53 16.46 -4.63 -7.46
C GLU A 53 16.20 -3.39 -8.33
N ARG A 54 15.73 -3.58 -9.55
CA ARG A 54 15.34 -2.47 -10.45
C ARG A 54 14.20 -1.67 -9.82
N GLY A 55 14.30 -0.35 -9.88
CA GLY A 55 13.32 0.58 -9.31
C GLY A 55 13.50 0.86 -7.82
N TYR A 56 14.49 0.26 -7.16
CA TYR A 56 14.84 0.63 -5.79
C TYR A 56 15.59 1.97 -5.75
N GLU A 57 15.05 2.93 -5.04
CA GLU A 57 15.67 4.23 -4.81
C GLU A 57 16.13 4.38 -3.36
N SER A 58 15.23 4.11 -2.42
CA SER A 58 15.51 4.17 -0.99
C SER A 58 14.54 3.29 -0.18
N GLU A 59 14.94 2.97 1.04
CA GLU A 59 14.08 2.29 2.00
C GLU A 59 12.80 3.09 2.26
N ALA A 60 12.91 4.40 2.43
CA ALA A 60 11.79 5.29 2.69
C ALA A 60 10.77 5.29 1.53
N ASN A 61 11.24 5.30 0.28
CA ASN A 61 10.36 5.25 -0.90
C ASN A 61 9.65 3.91 -1.02
N SER A 62 10.34 2.79 -0.77
CA SER A 62 9.72 1.46 -0.78
C SER A 62 8.70 1.31 0.36
N GLN A 63 8.99 1.81 1.56
CA GLN A 63 8.06 1.82 2.69
C GLN A 63 6.82 2.69 2.39
N ALA A 64 7.02 3.86 1.80
CA ALA A 64 5.91 4.72 1.37
C ALA A 64 5.03 4.02 0.33
N ALA A 65 5.63 3.34 -0.66
CA ALA A 65 4.88 2.56 -1.64
C ALA A 65 4.08 1.41 -1.01
N MET A 66 4.65 0.68 -0.04
CA MET A 66 3.92 -0.35 0.72
C MET A 66 2.66 0.21 1.39
N LEU A 67 2.78 1.38 2.03
CA LEU A 67 1.64 2.05 2.67
C LEU A 67 0.59 2.46 1.64
N GLU A 68 1.00 3.02 0.50
CA GLU A 68 0.07 3.44 -0.55
C GLU A 68 -0.61 2.26 -1.26
N ILE A 69 0.07 1.13 -1.46
CA ILE A 69 -0.54 -0.11 -1.93
C ILE A 69 -1.64 -0.58 -0.98
N LEU A 70 -1.38 -0.52 0.32
CA LEU A 70 -2.38 -0.85 1.34
C LEU A 70 -3.57 0.10 1.30
N TRP A 71 -3.34 1.41 1.08
CA TRP A 71 -4.39 2.40 0.86
C TRP A 71 -5.22 2.13 -0.40
N VAL A 72 -4.59 1.70 -1.50
CA VAL A 72 -5.32 1.28 -2.71
C VAL A 72 -6.25 0.11 -2.41
N LEU A 73 -5.78 -0.92 -1.70
CA LEU A 73 -6.62 -2.05 -1.31
C LEU A 73 -7.78 -1.61 -0.41
N HIS A 74 -7.51 -0.76 0.58
CA HIS A 74 -8.54 -0.19 1.46
C HIS A 74 -9.57 0.63 0.68
N ALA A 75 -9.12 1.50 -0.22
CA ALA A 75 -10.00 2.34 -1.04
C ALA A 75 -10.91 1.50 -1.96
N ARG A 76 -10.41 0.40 -2.50
CA ARG A 76 -11.19 -0.57 -3.29
C ARG A 76 -12.30 -1.27 -2.50
N ILE A 77 -12.24 -1.24 -1.18
CA ILE A 77 -13.24 -1.84 -0.29
C ILE A 77 -14.18 -0.79 0.30
N HIS A 78 -13.62 0.32 0.79
CA HIS A 78 -14.32 1.25 1.67
C HIS A 78 -14.60 2.62 1.07
N LEU A 79 -13.86 3.02 0.02
CA LEU A 79 -13.90 4.37 -0.53
C LEU A 79 -14.32 4.40 -2.00
N ILE A 80 -15.28 3.56 -2.39
CA ILE A 80 -15.77 3.50 -3.78
C ILE A 80 -16.36 4.86 -4.16
N PRO A 81 -15.82 5.51 -5.19
CA PRO A 81 -16.26 6.87 -5.52
C PRO A 81 -17.63 6.89 -6.18
N ASN A 82 -18.33 8.00 -6.01
CA ASN A 82 -19.64 8.22 -6.65
C ASN A 82 -19.54 8.03 -8.17
N GLY A 83 -20.49 7.29 -8.72
CA GLY A 83 -20.56 6.95 -10.15
C GLY A 83 -19.81 5.66 -10.51
N TYR A 84 -19.17 4.98 -9.54
CA TYR A 84 -18.50 3.71 -9.73
C TYR A 84 -19.14 2.60 -8.89
N ARG A 85 -19.06 1.37 -9.40
CA ARG A 85 -19.34 0.13 -8.64
C ARG A 85 -18.04 -0.48 -8.20
N GLN A 86 -18.03 -1.17 -7.07
CA GLN A 86 -16.83 -1.85 -6.56
C GLN A 86 -16.24 -2.81 -7.60
N THR A 87 -17.08 -3.53 -8.35
CA THR A 87 -16.62 -4.42 -9.43
C THR A 87 -15.85 -3.73 -10.54
N GLN A 88 -16.10 -2.44 -10.77
CA GLN A 88 -15.35 -1.65 -11.77
C GLN A 88 -13.97 -1.20 -11.23
N VAL A 89 -13.86 -1.05 -9.91
CA VAL A 89 -12.65 -0.54 -9.24
C VAL A 89 -11.76 -1.68 -8.73
N ALA A 90 -12.38 -2.73 -8.18
CA ALA A 90 -11.70 -3.85 -7.50
C ALA A 90 -11.81 -5.18 -8.26
N GLY A 91 -12.58 -5.26 -9.34
CA GLY A 91 -12.84 -6.51 -10.05
C GLY A 91 -13.75 -7.51 -9.30
N VAL A 92 -14.09 -7.21 -8.05
CA VAL A 92 -14.92 -8.06 -7.17
C VAL A 92 -15.92 -7.21 -6.40
N GLN A 93 -16.94 -7.87 -5.84
CA GLN A 93 -17.88 -7.29 -4.89
C GLN A 93 -17.67 -7.98 -3.54
N SER A 94 -16.78 -7.44 -2.70
CA SER A 94 -16.45 -8.01 -1.38
C SER A 94 -15.92 -6.94 -0.43
N LYS A 95 -16.11 -7.16 0.88
CA LYS A 95 -15.48 -6.39 1.95
C LYS A 95 -14.23 -7.07 2.52
N ASP A 96 -13.94 -8.28 2.08
CA ASP A 96 -12.74 -9.02 2.50
C ASP A 96 -11.55 -8.61 1.63
N ILE A 97 -10.48 -8.18 2.26
CA ILE A 97 -9.24 -7.79 1.58
C ILE A 97 -8.60 -8.95 0.80
N ILE A 98 -8.76 -10.19 1.30
CA ILE A 98 -8.24 -11.37 0.61
C ILE A 98 -8.98 -11.60 -0.71
N ASP A 99 -10.29 -11.37 -0.75
CA ASP A 99 -11.07 -11.46 -1.97
C ASP A 99 -10.65 -10.40 -2.99
N VAL A 100 -10.34 -9.18 -2.53
CA VAL A 100 -9.83 -8.11 -3.41
C VAL A 100 -8.45 -8.48 -3.97
N ILE A 101 -7.56 -9.03 -3.16
CA ILE A 101 -6.23 -9.46 -3.60
C ILE A 101 -6.31 -10.63 -4.58
N THR A 102 -7.08 -11.66 -4.24
CA THR A 102 -7.14 -12.92 -5.02
C THR A 102 -8.09 -12.86 -6.21
N GLY A 103 -8.93 -11.83 -6.29
CA GLY A 103 -9.92 -11.69 -7.37
C GLY A 103 -10.99 -12.78 -7.29
N ALA A 104 -11.48 -13.11 -6.09
CA ALA A 104 -12.50 -14.14 -5.88
C ALA A 104 -13.71 -13.95 -6.83
N GLY A 105 -13.90 -14.89 -7.75
CA GLY A 105 -14.97 -14.83 -8.77
C GLY A 105 -14.73 -13.88 -9.94
N GLY A 106 -13.53 -13.31 -10.09
CA GLY A 106 -13.18 -12.34 -11.13
C GLY A 106 -11.72 -12.43 -11.63
N ARG A 107 -11.21 -11.35 -12.21
CA ARG A 107 -9.81 -11.25 -12.60
C ARG A 107 -8.92 -11.12 -11.37
N ARG A 108 -7.84 -11.90 -11.31
CA ARG A 108 -6.77 -11.72 -10.30
C ARG A 108 -6.29 -10.28 -10.32
N GLN A 109 -6.24 -9.65 -9.16
CA GLN A 109 -5.81 -8.26 -9.02
C GLN A 109 -4.30 -8.13 -8.77
N CYS A 110 -3.71 -9.15 -8.13
CA CYS A 110 -2.30 -9.20 -7.80
C CYS A 110 -1.69 -10.49 -8.37
N GLU A 111 -0.65 -10.36 -9.16
CA GLU A 111 -0.02 -11.51 -9.79
C GLU A 111 0.72 -12.37 -8.75
N GLY A 112 0.49 -13.67 -8.79
CA GLY A 112 1.08 -14.61 -7.83
C GLY A 112 0.32 -14.76 -6.52
N PHE A 113 -0.84 -14.10 -6.34
CA PHE A 113 -1.71 -14.21 -5.17
C PHE A 113 -3.07 -14.74 -5.59
N PHE A 114 -3.48 -15.90 -5.07
CA PHE A 114 -4.71 -16.57 -5.52
C PHE A 114 -5.28 -17.51 -4.46
N ARG A 115 -6.49 -18.02 -4.68
CA ARG A 115 -7.06 -19.14 -3.92
C ARG A 115 -6.80 -20.45 -4.65
N ASP A 116 -6.40 -21.49 -3.91
CA ASP A 116 -6.26 -22.84 -4.44
C ASP A 116 -7.65 -23.52 -4.62
N ALA A 117 -7.64 -24.75 -5.12
CA ALA A 117 -8.87 -25.50 -5.36
C ALA A 117 -9.69 -25.77 -4.08
N SER A 118 -9.08 -25.69 -2.89
CA SER A 118 -9.76 -25.83 -1.59
C SER A 118 -10.25 -24.50 -1.03
N GLY A 119 -10.04 -23.38 -1.76
CA GLY A 119 -10.42 -22.04 -1.34
C GLY A 119 -9.41 -21.36 -0.40
N ARG A 120 -8.28 -21.99 -0.06
CA ARG A 120 -7.23 -21.38 0.74
C ARG A 120 -6.48 -20.36 -0.09
N PHE A 121 -6.13 -19.21 0.51
CA PHE A 121 -5.26 -18.24 -0.15
C PHE A 121 -3.80 -18.69 -0.06
N VAL A 122 -3.13 -18.65 -1.20
CA VAL A 122 -1.76 -19.14 -1.41
C VAL A 122 -0.99 -18.18 -2.32
N THR A 123 0.34 -18.26 -2.26
CA THR A 123 1.24 -17.53 -3.16
C THR A 123 1.81 -18.47 -4.24
N ALA A 124 2.09 -17.93 -5.42
CA ALA A 124 2.81 -18.67 -6.45
C ALA A 124 4.25 -19.02 -5.99
N PRO A 125 4.83 -20.13 -6.44
CA PRO A 125 6.18 -20.55 -6.05
C PRO A 125 7.22 -19.43 -6.20
N ARG A 126 7.23 -18.70 -7.30
CA ARG A 126 8.17 -17.59 -7.55
C ARG A 126 8.06 -16.47 -6.50
N VAL A 127 6.84 -16.19 -5.98
CA VAL A 127 6.64 -15.20 -4.91
C VAL A 127 7.23 -15.73 -3.61
N GLN A 128 6.96 -17.01 -3.30
CA GLN A 128 7.51 -17.64 -2.09
C GLN A 128 9.03 -17.69 -2.14
N GLU A 129 9.63 -18.10 -3.27
CA GLU A 129 11.09 -18.13 -3.47
C GLU A 129 11.72 -16.76 -3.27
N ARG A 130 11.11 -15.69 -3.81
CA ARG A 130 11.60 -14.32 -3.59
C ARG A 130 11.53 -13.94 -2.11
N ILE A 131 10.43 -14.25 -1.42
CA ILE A 131 10.27 -13.97 0.02
C ILE A 131 11.33 -14.72 0.84
N ASP A 132 11.54 -16.00 0.56
CA ASP A 132 12.52 -16.83 1.27
C ASP A 132 13.95 -16.32 1.06
N ASN A 133 14.29 -15.89 -0.16
CA ASN A 133 15.57 -15.27 -0.46
C ASN A 133 15.76 -13.94 0.31
N LEU A 134 14.76 -13.06 0.34
CA LEU A 134 14.80 -11.81 1.08
C LEU A 134 14.96 -12.05 2.59
N LEU A 135 14.24 -13.05 3.15
CA LEU A 135 14.38 -13.47 4.56
C LEU A 135 15.78 -14.03 4.84
N SER A 136 16.33 -14.83 3.92
CA SER A 136 17.69 -15.36 4.04
C SER A 136 18.73 -14.24 4.08
N ILE A 137 18.64 -13.26 3.19
CA ILE A 137 19.52 -12.08 3.17
C ILE A 137 19.35 -11.26 4.45
N ALA A 138 18.11 -11.02 4.88
CA ALA A 138 17.80 -10.22 6.07
C ALA A 138 18.37 -10.82 7.35
N ASN A 139 18.39 -12.15 7.45
CA ASN A 139 18.75 -12.90 8.64
C ASN A 139 20.15 -13.55 8.55
N GLY A 140 20.85 -13.43 7.43
CA GLY A 140 22.18 -14.05 7.20
C GLY A 140 23.34 -13.32 7.88
N GLY A 141 23.13 -12.11 8.41
CA GLY A 141 24.15 -11.33 9.09
C GLY A 141 24.15 -11.49 10.61
N SER A 142 25.20 -10.98 11.27
CA SER A 142 25.27 -10.94 12.73
C SER A 142 24.39 -9.88 13.37
N LYS A 143 23.88 -8.94 12.57
CA LYS A 143 22.99 -7.85 12.99
C LYS A 143 21.92 -7.64 11.93
N PRO A 144 20.67 -7.32 12.34
CA PRO A 144 19.62 -6.91 11.41
C PRO A 144 20.04 -5.69 10.59
N GLY A 145 19.76 -5.73 9.30
CA GLY A 145 20.05 -4.62 8.38
C GLY A 145 18.77 -4.10 7.70
N ARG A 146 18.95 -3.28 6.66
CA ARG A 146 17.83 -2.65 5.93
C ARG A 146 16.83 -3.64 5.32
N PHE A 147 17.27 -4.84 4.93
CA PHE A 147 16.36 -5.88 4.47
C PHE A 147 15.40 -6.31 5.58
N ALA A 148 15.94 -6.54 6.80
CA ALA A 148 15.12 -6.87 7.96
C ALA A 148 14.17 -5.73 8.32
N ALA A 149 14.63 -4.47 8.26
CA ALA A 149 13.80 -3.29 8.51
C ALA A 149 12.61 -3.21 7.54
N MET A 150 12.84 -3.41 6.24
CA MET A 150 11.77 -3.37 5.24
C MET A 150 10.77 -4.53 5.39
N LEU A 151 11.25 -5.75 5.66
CA LEU A 151 10.38 -6.92 5.88
C LEU A 151 9.52 -6.75 7.13
N ASN A 152 10.13 -6.29 8.24
CA ASN A 152 9.42 -6.02 9.49
C ASN A 152 8.42 -4.85 9.34
N TYR A 153 8.75 -3.84 8.53
CA TYR A 153 7.81 -2.75 8.22
C TYR A 153 6.57 -3.28 7.49
N ALA A 154 6.73 -4.09 6.45
CA ALA A 154 5.60 -4.70 5.73
C ALA A 154 4.73 -5.56 6.66
N GLN A 155 5.37 -6.37 7.53
CA GLN A 155 4.67 -7.18 8.52
C GLN A 155 3.92 -6.32 9.53
N GLY A 156 4.54 -5.25 10.04
CA GLY A 156 3.91 -4.30 10.95
C GLY A 156 2.70 -3.59 10.35
N LEU A 157 2.80 -3.14 9.08
CA LEU A 157 1.67 -2.54 8.35
C LEU A 157 0.50 -3.52 8.23
N ALA A 158 0.79 -4.76 7.85
CA ALA A 158 -0.23 -5.80 7.67
C ALA A 158 -0.93 -6.15 8.99
N GLN A 159 -0.17 -6.30 10.07
CA GLN A 159 -0.71 -6.57 11.40
C GLN A 159 -1.57 -5.41 11.92
N ALA A 160 -1.09 -4.17 11.78
CA ALA A 160 -1.83 -2.98 12.18
C ALA A 160 -3.15 -2.87 11.40
N TYR A 161 -3.11 -3.09 10.08
CA TYR A 161 -4.31 -3.07 9.25
C TYR A 161 -5.36 -4.10 9.69
N VAL A 162 -4.94 -5.33 9.95
CA VAL A 162 -5.85 -6.41 10.35
C VAL A 162 -6.45 -6.15 11.73
N LYS A 163 -5.70 -5.55 12.63
CA LYS A 163 -6.12 -5.33 14.03
C LYS A 163 -6.90 -4.03 14.23
N GLU A 164 -6.49 -2.95 13.58
CA GLU A 164 -6.92 -1.59 13.89
C GLU A 164 -7.46 -0.82 12.68
N GLY A 165 -7.29 -1.36 11.46
CA GLY A 165 -7.57 -0.66 10.20
C GLY A 165 -6.34 0.08 9.68
N MET A 166 -6.56 1.08 8.80
CA MET A 166 -5.45 1.75 8.10
C MET A 166 -4.43 2.40 9.04
N PRO A 167 -3.16 1.97 9.00
CA PRO A 167 -2.08 2.58 9.74
C PRO A 167 -1.47 3.75 8.95
N GLY A 168 -1.76 4.97 9.34
CA GLY A 168 -1.17 6.16 8.69
C GLY A 168 -2.06 6.82 7.65
N ALA A 169 -1.57 7.93 7.09
CA ALA A 169 -2.34 8.78 6.19
C ALA A 169 -2.19 8.33 4.72
N ASP A 170 -3.27 8.48 3.97
CA ASP A 170 -3.27 8.35 2.49
C ASP A 170 -2.60 9.58 1.87
N ARG A 171 -1.52 9.36 1.13
CA ARG A 171 -0.78 10.41 0.41
C ARG A 171 -1.65 11.12 -0.64
N TYR A 172 -2.59 10.40 -1.22
CA TYR A 172 -3.45 10.89 -2.29
C TYR A 172 -4.82 11.38 -1.82
N ALA A 173 -5.07 11.36 -0.50
CA ALA A 173 -6.34 11.83 0.06
C ALA A 173 -6.63 13.27 -0.36
N GLY A 174 -7.80 13.46 -0.97
CA GLY A 174 -8.24 14.79 -1.40
C GLY A 174 -7.64 15.29 -2.72
N LEU A 175 -6.91 14.47 -3.47
CA LEU A 175 -6.44 14.80 -4.82
C LEU A 175 -7.62 15.16 -5.72
N LYS A 176 -7.68 16.40 -6.22
CA LYS A 176 -8.83 16.91 -6.97
C LYS A 176 -8.60 16.92 -8.49
N GLN A 177 -7.35 17.09 -8.90
CA GLN A 177 -6.97 17.23 -10.30
C GLN A 177 -5.63 16.56 -10.58
N VAL A 178 -5.51 15.99 -11.78
CA VAL A 178 -4.25 15.55 -12.38
C VAL A 178 -4.18 16.15 -13.78
N GLY A 179 -3.33 17.14 -13.98
CA GLY A 179 -3.36 17.96 -15.19
C GLY A 179 -4.75 18.56 -15.41
N PRO A 180 -5.34 18.43 -16.61
CA PRO A 180 -6.69 18.95 -16.90
C PRO A 180 -7.83 18.05 -16.39
N VAL A 181 -7.52 16.90 -15.78
CA VAL A 181 -8.52 15.87 -15.41
C VAL A 181 -8.94 16.02 -13.96
N THR A 182 -10.25 16.20 -13.71
CA THR A 182 -10.83 16.11 -12.36
C THR A 182 -10.88 14.65 -11.92
N VAL A 183 -10.38 14.35 -10.71
CA VAL A 183 -10.23 13.01 -10.17
C VAL A 183 -10.91 12.82 -8.82
N THR A 184 -10.95 11.58 -8.33
CA THR A 184 -11.83 11.15 -7.23
C THR A 184 -11.21 11.22 -5.83
N GLY A 185 -9.91 11.52 -5.71
CA GLY A 185 -9.32 11.88 -4.42
C GLY A 185 -8.53 10.80 -3.70
N HIS A 186 -8.38 9.59 -4.29
CA HIS A 186 -7.57 8.49 -3.78
C HIS A 186 -6.91 7.75 -4.94
N ALA A 187 -5.88 6.95 -4.67
CA ALA A 187 -5.39 5.97 -5.63
C ALA A 187 -6.25 4.70 -5.59
N TYR A 188 -6.47 4.09 -6.75
CA TYR A 188 -7.27 2.87 -6.92
C TYR A 188 -6.56 1.76 -7.69
N SER A 189 -5.33 2.02 -8.15
CA SER A 189 -4.49 1.02 -8.78
C SER A 189 -3.02 1.38 -8.63
N TRP A 190 -2.16 0.39 -8.73
CA TRP A 190 -0.72 0.53 -8.83
C TRP A 190 -0.17 -0.46 -9.84
N MET A 191 1.04 -0.20 -10.34
CA MET A 191 1.79 -1.08 -11.22
C MET A 191 3.26 -1.04 -10.83
N THR A 192 3.87 -2.22 -10.69
CA THR A 192 5.30 -2.39 -10.38
C THR A 192 6.21 -2.23 -11.59
N ASP A 193 5.65 -2.30 -12.81
CA ASP A 193 6.43 -2.13 -14.05
C ASP A 193 6.44 -0.67 -14.46
N LEU A 194 7.63 -0.06 -14.48
CA LEU A 194 7.84 1.31 -14.91
C LEU A 194 7.74 1.50 -16.43
N ASP A 195 7.68 0.41 -17.21
CA ASP A 195 7.63 0.44 -18.67
C ASP A 195 6.21 0.67 -19.23
N ALA A 196 5.61 1.80 -18.81
CA ALA A 196 4.47 2.41 -19.50
C ALA A 196 3.14 1.63 -19.52
N PHE A 197 2.90 0.67 -18.62
CA PHE A 197 1.58 0.07 -18.49
C PHE A 197 0.58 1.10 -17.95
N HIS A 198 -0.62 1.14 -18.55
CA HIS A 198 -1.74 1.94 -18.10
C HIS A 198 -2.96 1.01 -17.95
N PRO A 199 -3.65 1.01 -16.80
CA PRO A 199 -4.78 0.10 -16.57
C PRO A 199 -5.97 0.35 -17.52
N GLY A 200 -5.95 1.43 -18.28
CA GLY A 200 -6.99 1.80 -19.25
C GLY A 200 -8.24 2.38 -18.60
N GLY A 201 -9.29 2.59 -19.39
CA GLY A 201 -10.58 3.10 -18.92
C GLY A 201 -10.48 4.47 -18.27
N ASN A 202 -11.06 4.59 -17.09
CA ASN A 202 -11.12 5.84 -16.32
C ASN A 202 -9.93 6.07 -15.39
N PHE A 203 -8.91 5.21 -15.41
CA PHE A 203 -7.71 5.41 -14.61
C PHE A 203 -6.85 6.55 -15.15
N VAL A 204 -6.28 7.33 -14.25
CA VAL A 204 -5.42 8.49 -14.54
C VAL A 204 -4.14 8.32 -13.72
N THR A 205 -2.98 8.36 -14.38
CA THR A 205 -1.68 8.26 -13.71
C THR A 205 -1.48 9.44 -12.77
N ILE A 206 -1.07 9.17 -11.54
CA ILE A 206 -0.69 10.20 -10.57
C ILE A 206 0.80 10.49 -10.76
N PRO A 207 1.20 11.76 -10.99
CA PRO A 207 2.60 12.13 -11.07
C PRO A 207 3.20 12.25 -9.65
N ASP A 208 3.95 11.25 -9.19
CA ASP A 208 4.51 11.23 -7.83
C ASP A 208 5.89 11.88 -7.71
N THR A 209 6.73 11.66 -8.71
CA THR A 209 8.09 12.17 -8.78
C THR A 209 8.36 12.66 -10.21
N ASP A 210 9.60 13.09 -10.50
CA ASP A 210 9.98 13.53 -11.85
C ASP A 210 9.83 12.42 -12.88
N ASP A 211 10.00 11.14 -12.49
CA ASP A 211 9.76 9.97 -13.32
C ASP A 211 8.33 9.41 -13.21
N GLY A 212 7.52 9.96 -12.30
CA GLY A 212 6.13 9.57 -12.07
C GLY A 212 5.97 8.29 -11.25
N SER A 213 7.00 7.88 -10.46
CA SER A 213 6.95 6.68 -9.63
C SER A 213 7.16 6.96 -8.15
N LEU A 214 6.72 6.05 -7.28
CA LEU A 214 6.99 6.03 -5.86
C LEU A 214 7.43 4.62 -5.47
N GLY A 215 8.68 4.46 -5.04
CA GLY A 215 9.25 3.18 -4.66
C GLY A 215 9.05 2.10 -5.74
N GLY A 216 9.41 2.41 -6.98
CA GLY A 216 9.27 1.52 -8.13
C GLY A 216 7.84 1.26 -8.62
N ASN A 217 6.86 2.00 -8.10
CA ASN A 217 5.44 1.83 -8.44
C ASN A 217 4.85 3.11 -9.05
N ARG A 218 4.01 2.96 -10.05
CA ARG A 218 3.11 4.01 -10.55
C ARG A 218 1.73 3.82 -9.99
N PHE A 219 1.17 4.90 -9.43
CA PHE A 219 -0.17 4.92 -8.86
C PHE A 219 -1.16 5.59 -9.81
N PHE A 220 -2.43 5.15 -9.71
CA PHE A 220 -3.50 5.61 -10.58
C PHE A 220 -4.75 5.94 -9.75
N THR A 221 -5.29 7.11 -9.99
CA THR A 221 -6.60 7.53 -9.49
C THR A 221 -7.69 7.30 -10.55
N LEU A 222 -8.93 7.61 -10.22
CA LEU A 222 -10.06 7.52 -11.17
C LEU A 222 -10.51 8.90 -11.58
N ARG A 223 -10.84 9.06 -12.87
CA ARG A 223 -11.53 10.25 -13.38
C ARG A 223 -12.88 10.40 -12.69
N LYS A 224 -13.23 11.61 -12.29
CA LYS A 224 -14.57 11.87 -11.76
C LYS A 224 -15.59 11.74 -12.89
N VAL A 225 -16.59 10.89 -12.67
CA VAL A 225 -17.70 10.74 -13.63
C VAL A 225 -18.70 11.86 -13.39
N PRO A 226 -19.13 12.61 -14.41
CA PRO A 226 -20.24 13.57 -14.28
C PRO A 226 -21.50 12.87 -13.78
N LYS A 227 -22.27 13.58 -12.95
CA LYS A 227 -23.58 13.10 -12.52
C LYS A 227 -24.58 13.20 -13.67
#